data_f8a41fd1d30d350251a5b7a956454b49
#
_entry.id   f8a41fd1d30d350251a5b7a956454b49
#
_cell.length_a   1.000
_cell.length_b   1.000
_cell.length_c   1.000
_cell.angle_alpha   90.00
_cell.angle_beta   90.00
_cell.angle_gamma   90.00
#
_symmetry.space_group_name_H-M   'P 1'
#
loop_
_entity.id
_entity.type
_entity.pdbx_description
1 polymer ?
#
loop_
_entity_poly.entity_id
_entity_poly.type
_entity_poly.pdbx_seq_one_letter_code
_entity_poly.pdbx_strand_id
1 'polypeptide(L)'
;MTYIQERGSTHVYHVNRMSKEEMDHMISLCVHDQPAYCVAVCPFKVDTKEMLFYAAKGNFKKALAIYEKITPFPMILCDGCTAPCEEKCKLCEIGDGVSIREVERAIVRYGESGKRSSVFRIRKKKKAVIFGSGLFPLFLAGELERKMYPTTIYCQEENYEEYIAAAAHLSESDCHNEAKRLKSMDLAFEFGCSLDPAFIREKMELADVVCASEEIAQKLAPQEAADIEIMLREQARIVSGPTQSVMDAAFSAKRAALTVDLLVQNLSPYSNRGSEGSVTTRLYTNMEGIKGSERKKRL
;
A
#
# COMPACT_ATOMS: atom_id res chain seq x y z
N MET A 1 -25.26 -6.37 -18.36
CA MET A 1 -23.84 -6.68 -18.65
C MET A 1 -23.36 -5.71 -19.70
N THR A 2 -22.50 -4.78 -19.31
CA THR A 2 -21.92 -3.81 -20.23
C THR A 2 -20.48 -4.22 -20.48
N TYR A 3 -20.14 -4.60 -21.70
CA TYR A 3 -18.79 -4.93 -22.11
C TYR A 3 -18.16 -3.69 -22.72
N ILE A 4 -17.01 -3.29 -22.24
CA ILE A 4 -16.19 -2.27 -22.90
C ILE A 4 -15.05 -3.02 -23.59
N GLN A 5 -15.09 -3.01 -24.92
CA GLN A 5 -14.05 -3.59 -25.74
C GLN A 5 -13.15 -2.46 -26.28
N GLU A 6 -11.93 -2.37 -25.81
CA GLU A 6 -10.93 -1.47 -26.42
C GLU A 6 -10.38 -2.11 -27.69
N ARG A 7 -10.31 -1.32 -28.76
CA ARG A 7 -9.81 -1.77 -30.08
C ARG A 7 -8.33 -2.12 -29.96
N GLY A 8 -8.03 -3.39 -30.12
CA GLY A 8 -6.65 -3.91 -30.19
C GLY A 8 -6.19 -4.75 -29.00
N SER A 9 -7.00 -4.89 -27.94
CA SER A 9 -6.73 -5.79 -26.83
C SER A 9 -7.55 -7.07 -26.97
N THR A 10 -6.90 -8.23 -26.87
CA THR A 10 -7.58 -9.53 -26.75
C THR A 10 -8.11 -9.77 -25.32
N HIS A 11 -7.84 -8.86 -24.39
CA HIS A 11 -8.33 -8.95 -23.03
C HIS A 11 -9.70 -8.26 -22.91
N VAL A 12 -10.71 -9.06 -22.63
CA VAL A 12 -12.04 -8.55 -22.26
C VAL A 12 -11.97 -8.15 -20.79
N TYR A 13 -11.92 -6.85 -20.53
CA TYR A 13 -12.04 -6.35 -19.15
C TYR A 13 -13.50 -6.45 -18.71
N HIS A 14 -13.78 -7.38 -17.82
CA HIS A 14 -15.07 -7.41 -17.14
C HIS A 14 -15.13 -6.25 -16.13
N VAL A 15 -15.84 -5.19 -16.50
CA VAL A 15 -16.16 -4.07 -15.58
C VAL A 15 -17.22 -4.49 -14.56
N ASN A 16 -17.74 -5.71 -14.65
CA ASN A 16 -18.76 -6.21 -13.75
C ASN A 16 -18.18 -6.55 -12.38
N ARG A 17 -18.84 -6.03 -11.37
CA ARG A 17 -18.64 -6.43 -9.98
C ARG A 17 -18.93 -7.93 -9.88
N MET A 18 -17.95 -8.71 -9.44
CA MET A 18 -18.12 -10.11 -9.15
C MET A 18 -19.28 -10.29 -8.15
N SER A 19 -20.25 -11.12 -8.48
CA SER A 19 -21.31 -11.49 -7.55
C SER A 19 -20.76 -12.40 -6.46
N LYS A 20 -21.54 -12.59 -5.39
CA LYS A 20 -21.14 -13.51 -4.32
C LYS A 20 -20.98 -14.94 -4.83
N GLU A 21 -21.89 -15.38 -5.70
CA GLU A 21 -21.89 -16.72 -6.29
C GLU A 21 -20.66 -16.94 -7.20
N GLU A 22 -20.30 -15.93 -8.02
CA GLU A 22 -19.08 -15.96 -8.82
C GLU A 22 -17.83 -16.02 -7.96
N MET A 23 -17.80 -15.25 -6.86
CA MET A 23 -16.70 -15.26 -5.90
C MET A 23 -16.56 -16.63 -5.22
N ASP A 24 -17.66 -17.20 -4.73
CA ASP A 24 -17.67 -18.51 -4.06
C ASP A 24 -17.20 -19.60 -5.03
N HIS A 25 -17.62 -19.52 -6.30
CA HIS A 25 -17.14 -20.42 -7.34
C HIS A 25 -15.63 -20.28 -7.55
N MET A 26 -15.13 -19.07 -7.75
CA MET A 26 -13.70 -18.81 -7.95
C MET A 26 -12.86 -19.28 -6.76
N ILE A 27 -13.34 -19.06 -5.54
CA ILE A 27 -12.63 -19.51 -4.32
C ILE A 27 -12.59 -21.05 -4.26
N SER A 28 -13.68 -21.74 -4.66
CA SER A 28 -13.74 -23.20 -4.65
C SER A 28 -12.75 -23.87 -5.61
N LEU A 29 -12.28 -23.12 -6.62
CA LEU A 29 -11.25 -23.60 -7.54
C LEU A 29 -9.85 -23.66 -6.91
N CYS A 30 -9.63 -23.01 -5.78
CA CYS A 30 -8.31 -23.01 -5.14
C CYS A 30 -8.04 -24.35 -4.45
N VAL A 31 -7.04 -25.05 -4.93
CA VAL A 31 -6.61 -26.37 -4.39
C VAL A 31 -5.82 -26.28 -3.08
N HIS A 32 -5.56 -25.07 -2.59
CA HIS A 32 -4.81 -24.79 -1.36
C HIS A 32 -3.46 -25.53 -1.27
N ASP A 33 -2.75 -25.55 -2.39
CA ASP A 33 -1.51 -26.30 -2.56
C ASP A 33 -0.35 -25.77 -1.70
N GLN A 34 0.61 -26.65 -1.40
CA GLN A 34 1.85 -26.30 -0.70
C GLN A 34 3.04 -26.63 -1.61
N PRO A 35 3.99 -25.71 -1.77
CA PRO A 35 4.01 -24.32 -1.27
C PRO A 35 2.99 -23.45 -1.95
N ALA A 36 2.46 -22.44 -1.24
CA ALA A 36 1.53 -21.47 -1.78
C ALA A 36 2.27 -20.47 -2.68
N TYR A 37 2.41 -20.78 -3.96
CA TYR A 37 3.14 -19.94 -4.92
C TYR A 37 2.55 -18.52 -5.04
N CYS A 38 1.23 -18.39 -4.94
CA CYS A 38 0.56 -17.09 -4.91
C CYS A 38 1.05 -16.19 -3.76
N VAL A 39 1.30 -16.75 -2.59
CA VAL A 39 1.89 -16.02 -1.45
C VAL A 39 3.37 -15.72 -1.71
N ALA A 40 4.11 -16.69 -2.28
CA ALA A 40 5.54 -16.53 -2.51
C ALA A 40 5.87 -15.40 -3.49
N VAL A 41 5.08 -15.23 -4.54
CA VAL A 41 5.31 -14.21 -5.57
C VAL A 41 4.69 -12.85 -5.23
N CYS A 42 3.75 -12.79 -4.28
CA CYS A 42 3.14 -11.53 -3.86
C CYS A 42 4.20 -10.62 -3.23
N PRO A 43 4.40 -9.38 -3.73
CA PRO A 43 5.36 -8.44 -3.14
C PRO A 43 5.05 -8.12 -1.68
N PHE A 44 3.77 -8.11 -1.32
CA PHE A 44 3.29 -7.81 0.03
C PHE A 44 3.12 -9.05 0.91
N LYS A 45 3.36 -10.25 0.37
CA LYS A 45 3.18 -11.52 1.10
C LYS A 45 1.80 -11.65 1.75
N VAL A 46 0.77 -11.22 1.02
CA VAL A 46 -0.61 -11.46 1.45
C VAL A 46 -0.80 -12.96 1.62
N ASP A 47 -1.30 -13.38 2.77
CA ASP A 47 -1.67 -14.79 2.97
C ASP A 47 -2.98 -15.09 2.21
N THR A 48 -2.83 -15.15 0.87
CA THR A 48 -3.92 -15.40 -0.06
C THR A 48 -4.64 -16.70 0.27
N LYS A 49 -3.89 -17.73 0.69
CA LYS A 49 -4.47 -19.02 1.03
C LYS A 49 -5.41 -18.94 2.24
N GLU A 50 -4.97 -18.28 3.32
CA GLU A 50 -5.80 -18.08 4.51
C GLU A 50 -6.99 -17.15 4.20
N MET A 51 -6.75 -16.11 3.39
CA MET A 51 -7.78 -15.18 2.95
C MET A 51 -8.90 -15.90 2.16
N LEU A 52 -8.55 -16.71 1.16
CA LEU A 52 -9.50 -17.52 0.39
C LEU A 52 -10.25 -18.52 1.29
N PHE A 53 -9.56 -19.14 2.25
CA PHE A 53 -10.19 -20.07 3.20
C PHE A 53 -11.30 -19.42 4.03
N TYR A 54 -11.08 -18.19 4.53
CA TYR A 54 -12.13 -17.47 5.26
C TYR A 54 -13.24 -16.98 4.35
N ALA A 55 -12.92 -16.53 3.14
CA ALA A 55 -13.92 -16.11 2.17
C ALA A 55 -14.84 -17.26 1.75
N ALA A 56 -14.28 -18.46 1.49
CA ALA A 56 -15.04 -19.68 1.18
C ALA A 56 -16.02 -20.07 2.30
N LYS A 57 -15.70 -19.75 3.56
CA LYS A 57 -16.60 -19.95 4.70
C LYS A 57 -17.60 -18.81 4.92
N GLY A 58 -17.69 -17.85 4.00
CA GLY A 58 -18.53 -16.67 4.13
C GLY A 58 -18.04 -15.67 5.21
N ASN A 59 -16.84 -15.87 5.74
CA ASN A 59 -16.29 -14.99 6.77
C ASN A 59 -15.44 -13.86 6.16
N PHE A 60 -16.11 -13.00 5.38
CA PHE A 60 -15.44 -11.89 4.68
C PHE A 60 -14.74 -10.92 5.62
N LYS A 61 -15.25 -10.73 6.82
CA LYS A 61 -14.62 -9.89 7.84
C LYS A 61 -13.23 -10.41 8.22
N LYS A 62 -13.06 -11.71 8.42
CA LYS A 62 -11.74 -12.28 8.69
C LYS A 62 -10.85 -12.27 7.46
N ALA A 63 -11.39 -12.54 6.28
CA ALA A 63 -10.65 -12.44 5.04
C ALA A 63 -10.12 -11.02 4.81
N LEU A 64 -10.96 -9.99 4.97
CA LEU A 64 -10.55 -8.59 4.88
C LEU A 64 -9.50 -8.23 5.93
N ALA A 65 -9.61 -8.72 7.15
CA ALA A 65 -8.64 -8.44 8.21
C ALA A 65 -7.22 -8.93 7.88
N ILE A 66 -7.08 -9.99 7.08
CA ILE A 66 -5.77 -10.45 6.57
C ILE A 66 -5.19 -9.39 5.63
N TYR A 67 -6.00 -8.87 4.71
CA TYR A 67 -5.57 -7.86 3.76
C TYR A 67 -5.29 -6.51 4.44
N GLU A 68 -6.12 -6.12 5.40
CA GLU A 68 -5.94 -4.92 6.21
C GLU A 68 -4.67 -4.93 7.07
N LYS A 69 -4.10 -6.09 7.41
CA LYS A 69 -2.77 -6.17 8.04
C LYS A 69 -1.67 -5.68 7.11
N ILE A 70 -1.86 -5.86 5.82
CA ILE A 70 -0.85 -5.57 4.79
C ILE A 70 -0.90 -4.10 4.38
N THR A 71 -2.09 -3.55 4.20
CA THR A 71 -2.27 -2.18 3.69
C THR A 71 -3.34 -1.42 4.46
N PRO A 72 -3.17 -0.11 4.66
CA PRO A 72 -4.24 0.74 5.19
C PRO A 72 -5.38 0.99 4.18
N PHE A 73 -5.10 0.85 2.86
CA PHE A 73 -6.04 1.12 1.76
C PHE A 73 -6.20 -0.10 0.86
N PRO A 74 -7.01 -1.09 1.29
CA PRO A 74 -7.16 -2.36 0.58
C PRO A 74 -7.71 -2.22 -0.84
N MET A 75 -8.72 -1.37 -1.07
CA MET A 75 -9.32 -1.20 -2.38
C MET A 75 -8.34 -0.61 -3.39
N ILE A 76 -7.60 0.43 -2.97
CA ILE A 76 -6.59 1.06 -3.83
C ILE A 76 -5.50 0.05 -4.19
N LEU A 77 -5.05 -0.75 -3.21
CA LEU A 77 -3.99 -1.71 -3.46
C LEU A 77 -4.45 -2.82 -4.40
N CYS A 78 -5.61 -3.44 -4.18
CA CYS A 78 -6.09 -4.53 -5.03
C CYS A 78 -6.50 -4.05 -6.43
N ASP A 79 -6.97 -2.80 -6.57
CA ASP A 79 -7.30 -2.25 -7.87
C ASP A 79 -6.05 -1.98 -8.73
N GLY A 80 -5.00 -1.44 -8.14
CA GLY A 80 -3.73 -1.18 -8.81
C GLY A 80 -2.75 -2.35 -8.83
N CYS A 81 -3.13 -3.54 -8.33
CA CYS A 81 -2.27 -4.70 -8.32
C CYS A 81 -2.19 -5.35 -9.72
N THR A 82 -0.97 -5.71 -10.16
CA THR A 82 -0.76 -6.45 -11.41
C THR A 82 -1.06 -7.95 -11.31
N ALA A 83 -1.44 -8.42 -10.12
CA ALA A 83 -1.81 -9.81 -9.81
C ALA A 83 -0.77 -10.89 -10.22
N PRO A 84 0.53 -10.75 -9.86
CA PRO A 84 1.54 -11.75 -10.20
C PRO A 84 1.25 -13.13 -9.59
N CYS A 85 0.41 -13.16 -8.56
CA CYS A 85 -0.06 -14.39 -7.92
C CYS A 85 -0.96 -15.24 -8.83
N GLU A 86 -1.71 -14.64 -9.74
CA GLU A 86 -2.58 -15.33 -10.69
C GLU A 86 -1.75 -16.10 -11.73
N GLU A 87 -0.69 -15.51 -12.25
CA GLU A 87 0.22 -16.16 -13.20
C GLU A 87 0.93 -17.38 -12.61
N LYS A 88 1.10 -17.41 -11.30
CA LYS A 88 1.77 -18.51 -10.57
C LYS A 88 0.78 -19.42 -9.83
N CYS A 89 -0.51 -19.29 -10.14
CA CYS A 89 -1.51 -20.19 -9.58
C CYS A 89 -1.28 -21.63 -10.11
N LYS A 90 -1.28 -22.60 -9.21
CA LYS A 90 -1.10 -24.00 -9.57
C LYS A 90 -2.20 -24.53 -10.50
N LEU A 91 -3.39 -23.98 -10.42
CA LEU A 91 -4.49 -24.34 -11.32
C LEU A 91 -4.19 -24.02 -12.78
N CYS A 92 -3.33 -23.04 -13.06
CA CYS A 92 -2.90 -22.73 -14.44
C CYS A 92 -2.18 -23.90 -15.13
N GLU A 93 -1.70 -24.90 -14.39
CA GLU A 93 -1.08 -26.11 -14.95
C GLU A 93 -2.13 -27.10 -15.51
N ILE A 94 -3.38 -27.02 -15.06
CA ILE A 94 -4.44 -27.96 -15.40
C ILE A 94 -5.70 -27.28 -15.98
N GLY A 95 -5.77 -25.95 -15.97
CA GLY A 95 -6.92 -25.19 -16.46
C GLY A 95 -6.78 -23.71 -16.14
N ASP A 96 -7.90 -23.05 -15.89
CA ASP A 96 -7.91 -21.64 -15.52
C ASP A 96 -7.50 -21.44 -14.07
N GLY A 97 -6.63 -20.47 -13.82
CA GLY A 97 -6.24 -20.06 -12.48
C GLY A 97 -7.35 -19.36 -11.71
N VAL A 98 -7.17 -19.20 -10.40
CA VAL A 98 -8.07 -18.39 -9.57
C VAL A 98 -7.85 -16.91 -9.87
N SER A 99 -8.89 -16.16 -10.17
CA SER A 99 -8.87 -14.69 -10.31
C SER A 99 -8.75 -14.04 -8.93
N ILE A 100 -7.54 -14.13 -8.36
CA ILE A 100 -7.26 -13.74 -6.96
C ILE A 100 -7.59 -12.26 -6.75
N ARG A 101 -7.21 -11.39 -7.67
CA ARG A 101 -7.46 -9.94 -7.59
C ARG A 101 -8.96 -9.63 -7.55
N GLU A 102 -9.78 -10.31 -8.34
CA GLU A 102 -11.23 -10.11 -8.31
C GLU A 102 -11.84 -10.61 -6.99
N VAL A 103 -11.31 -11.69 -6.44
CA VAL A 103 -11.69 -12.17 -5.10
C VAL A 103 -11.28 -11.17 -4.02
N GLU A 104 -10.07 -10.59 -4.10
CA GLU A 104 -9.62 -9.53 -3.20
C GLU A 104 -10.56 -8.31 -3.25
N ARG A 105 -10.92 -7.85 -4.46
CA ARG A 105 -11.90 -6.77 -4.66
C ARG A 105 -13.25 -7.10 -4.03
N ALA A 106 -13.73 -8.32 -4.24
CA ALA A 106 -14.99 -8.79 -3.64
C ALA A 106 -14.91 -8.81 -2.10
N ILE A 107 -13.81 -9.32 -1.54
CA ILE A 107 -13.58 -9.33 -0.09
C ILE A 107 -13.59 -7.91 0.48
N VAL A 108 -12.97 -6.95 -0.19
CA VAL A 108 -12.95 -5.56 0.26
C VAL A 108 -14.34 -4.92 0.20
N ARG A 109 -15.14 -5.25 -0.82
CA ARG A 109 -16.50 -4.72 -0.98
C ARG A 109 -17.51 -5.35 -0.02
N TYR A 110 -17.44 -6.66 0.19
CA TYR A 110 -18.38 -7.39 1.05
C TYR A 110 -17.92 -7.55 2.49
N GLY A 111 -16.62 -7.37 2.75
CA GLY A 111 -16.06 -7.42 4.08
C GLY A 111 -16.34 -6.12 4.84
N GLU A 112 -16.92 -6.25 6.03
CA GLU A 112 -16.99 -5.11 6.93
C GLU A 112 -15.65 -4.96 7.65
N SER A 113 -15.03 -3.80 7.51
CA SER A 113 -13.86 -3.45 8.32
C SER A 113 -14.19 -3.60 9.79
N GLY A 114 -13.37 -4.39 10.49
CA GLY A 114 -13.48 -4.47 11.94
C GLY A 114 -13.31 -3.09 12.54
N LYS A 115 -14.11 -2.74 13.55
CA LYS A 115 -13.81 -1.56 14.37
C LYS A 115 -12.37 -1.70 14.82
N ARG A 116 -11.53 -0.74 14.46
CA ARG A 116 -10.16 -0.71 14.97
C ARG A 116 -10.26 -0.72 16.50
N SER A 117 -9.74 -1.77 17.09
CA SER A 117 -9.78 -1.91 18.54
C SER A 117 -9.12 -0.69 19.17
N SER A 118 -9.87 0.02 19.98
CA SER A 118 -9.38 1.16 20.77
C SER A 118 -8.54 0.71 21.99
N VAL A 119 -8.03 -0.52 21.98
CA VAL A 119 -7.17 -1.02 23.03
C VAL A 119 -5.95 -0.12 23.13
N PHE A 120 -5.92 0.68 24.18
CA PHE A 120 -4.84 1.56 24.65
C PHE A 120 -3.68 1.75 23.66
N ARG A 121 -3.93 2.54 22.59
CA ARG A 121 -2.90 2.91 21.64
C ARG A 121 -2.15 4.13 22.20
N ILE A 122 -0.93 3.93 22.64
CA ILE A 122 -0.08 5.03 23.10
C ILE A 122 0.51 5.71 21.88
N ARG A 123 0.11 6.96 21.64
CA ARG A 123 0.71 7.78 20.57
C ARG A 123 2.17 8.07 20.87
N LYS A 124 2.98 8.08 19.84
CA LYS A 124 4.36 8.55 19.92
C LYS A 124 4.36 10.07 20.21
N LYS A 125 5.43 10.54 20.84
CA LYS A 125 5.55 11.98 21.17
C LYS A 125 5.97 12.83 19.96
N LYS A 126 6.68 12.20 19.03
CA LYS A 126 7.23 12.84 17.85
C LYS A 126 6.18 13.01 16.76
N LYS A 127 6.18 14.17 16.11
CA LYS A 127 5.18 14.55 15.11
C LYS A 127 5.74 14.42 13.70
N ALA A 128 4.93 13.90 12.80
CA ALA A 128 5.21 13.88 11.37
C ALA A 128 4.27 14.84 10.63
N VAL A 129 4.78 15.47 9.59
CA VAL A 129 3.95 16.20 8.63
C VAL A 129 4.13 15.63 7.24
N ILE A 130 3.07 15.65 6.46
CA ILE A 130 3.06 15.22 5.07
C ILE A 130 2.54 16.37 4.21
N PHE A 131 3.28 16.73 3.17
CA PHE A 131 2.87 17.76 2.21
C PHE A 131 2.49 17.12 0.88
N GLY A 132 1.33 17.49 0.36
CA GLY A 132 0.80 17.08 -0.92
C GLY A 132 -0.08 15.85 -0.89
N SER A 133 -0.53 15.47 -2.07
CA SER A 133 -1.44 14.36 -2.34
C SER A 133 -0.80 13.33 -3.26
N GLY A 134 -1.54 12.27 -3.55
CA GLY A 134 -1.12 11.17 -4.41
C GLY A 134 -0.91 9.87 -3.65
N LEU A 135 -0.53 8.83 -4.38
CA LEU A 135 -0.43 7.47 -3.84
C LEU A 135 0.56 7.35 -2.68
N PHE A 136 1.77 7.89 -2.84
CA PHE A 136 2.80 7.76 -1.81
C PHE A 136 2.43 8.50 -0.51
N PRO A 137 2.04 9.79 -0.52
CA PRO A 137 1.56 10.50 0.67
C PRO A 137 0.41 9.78 1.37
N LEU A 138 -0.56 9.28 0.60
CA LEU A 138 -1.72 8.56 1.12
C LEU A 138 -1.31 7.27 1.85
N PHE A 139 -0.54 6.40 1.20
CA PHE A 139 -0.08 5.16 1.85
C PHE A 139 0.81 5.44 3.05
N LEU A 140 1.67 6.45 2.96
CA LEU A 140 2.56 6.83 4.06
C LEU A 140 1.76 7.34 5.27
N ALA A 141 0.74 8.16 5.06
CA ALA A 141 -0.14 8.62 6.13
C ALA A 141 -0.75 7.45 6.90
N GLY A 142 -1.29 6.47 6.18
CA GLY A 142 -1.84 5.26 6.78
C GLY A 142 -0.80 4.39 7.51
N GLU A 143 0.42 4.26 6.98
CA GLU A 143 1.48 3.51 7.65
C GLU A 143 2.01 4.23 8.91
N LEU A 144 2.08 5.56 8.91
CA LEU A 144 2.46 6.35 10.08
C LEU A 144 1.37 6.29 11.17
N GLU A 145 0.09 6.34 10.79
CA GLU A 145 -1.02 6.12 11.73
C GLU A 145 -0.94 4.75 12.38
N ARG A 146 -0.64 3.71 11.61
CA ARG A 146 -0.44 2.35 12.15
C ARG A 146 0.72 2.27 13.14
N LYS A 147 1.76 3.06 12.94
CA LYS A 147 2.92 3.21 13.84
C LYS A 147 2.68 4.19 14.98
N MET A 148 1.47 4.75 15.08
CA MET A 148 1.05 5.67 16.16
C MET A 148 1.76 7.03 16.17
N TYR A 149 2.24 7.48 15.00
CA TYR A 149 2.73 8.85 14.86
C TYR A 149 1.57 9.84 14.75
N PRO A 150 1.54 10.90 15.58
CA PRO A 150 0.70 12.07 15.31
C PRO A 150 1.13 12.65 13.94
N THR A 151 0.24 12.60 12.97
CA THR A 151 0.54 13.00 11.60
C THR A 151 -0.44 14.04 11.13
N THR A 152 0.06 15.15 10.58
CA THR A 152 -0.74 16.19 9.93
C THR A 152 -0.44 16.18 8.43
N ILE A 153 -1.48 16.17 7.63
CA ILE A 153 -1.41 16.19 6.17
C ILE A 153 -1.87 17.59 5.70
N TYR A 154 -1.01 18.28 4.96
CA TYR A 154 -1.30 19.55 4.29
C TYR A 154 -1.47 19.29 2.80
N CYS A 155 -2.64 19.56 2.25
CA CYS A 155 -2.98 19.26 0.87
C CYS A 155 -3.81 20.36 0.21
N GLN A 156 -3.84 20.37 -1.12
CA GLN A 156 -4.55 21.38 -1.91
C GLN A 156 -6.03 21.04 -2.12
N GLU A 157 -6.38 19.77 -2.02
CA GLU A 157 -7.74 19.25 -2.14
C GLU A 157 -8.63 19.83 -1.04
N GLU A 158 -9.93 19.91 -1.31
CA GLU A 158 -10.91 20.52 -0.40
C GLU A 158 -11.53 19.52 0.59
N ASN A 159 -11.43 18.21 0.30
CA ASN A 159 -12.04 17.17 1.11
C ASN A 159 -11.38 15.79 0.91
N TYR A 160 -11.82 14.79 1.68
CA TYR A 160 -11.28 13.44 1.64
C TYR A 160 -11.51 12.72 0.31
N GLU A 161 -12.66 12.93 -0.34
CA GLU A 161 -13.01 12.32 -1.61
C GLU A 161 -12.07 12.82 -2.72
N GLU A 162 -11.83 14.12 -2.79
CA GLU A 162 -10.88 14.72 -3.73
C GLU A 162 -9.45 14.23 -3.45
N TYR A 163 -9.06 14.11 -2.18
CA TYR A 163 -7.74 13.60 -1.81
C TYR A 163 -7.54 12.16 -2.28
N ILE A 164 -8.55 11.29 -2.14
CA ILE A 164 -8.52 9.92 -2.66
C ILE A 164 -8.51 9.91 -4.19
N ALA A 165 -9.36 10.74 -4.84
CA ALA A 165 -9.43 10.82 -6.29
C ALA A 165 -8.12 11.32 -6.92
N ALA A 166 -7.40 12.22 -6.25
CA ALA A 166 -6.06 12.65 -6.67
C ALA A 166 -5.01 11.54 -6.55
N ALA A 167 -5.23 10.58 -5.66
CA ALA A 167 -4.31 9.46 -5.47
C ALA A 167 -4.60 8.27 -6.39
N ALA A 168 -5.88 7.91 -6.62
CA ALA A 168 -6.24 6.70 -7.33
C ALA A 168 -7.53 6.85 -8.14
N HIS A 169 -7.54 6.26 -9.33
CA HIS A 169 -8.71 6.22 -10.20
C HIS A 169 -9.64 5.07 -9.81
N LEU A 170 -10.51 5.32 -8.85
CA LEU A 170 -11.50 4.37 -8.37
C LEU A 170 -12.90 4.66 -8.91
N SER A 171 -13.82 3.69 -8.80
CA SER A 171 -15.25 3.98 -8.97
C SER A 171 -15.71 4.96 -7.90
N GLU A 172 -16.76 5.74 -8.16
CA GLU A 172 -17.31 6.69 -7.19
C GLU A 172 -17.62 6.04 -5.83
N SER A 173 -18.22 4.84 -5.85
CA SER A 173 -18.54 4.10 -4.63
C SER A 173 -17.30 3.63 -3.88
N ASP A 174 -16.26 3.19 -4.59
CA ASP A 174 -15.01 2.73 -3.97
C ASP A 174 -14.20 3.93 -3.43
N CYS A 175 -14.21 5.05 -4.15
CA CYS A 175 -13.62 6.31 -3.70
C CYS A 175 -14.27 6.79 -2.39
N HIS A 176 -15.60 6.82 -2.34
CA HIS A 176 -16.33 7.19 -1.13
C HIS A 176 -16.01 6.27 0.06
N ASN A 177 -15.92 4.96 -0.18
CA ASN A 177 -15.59 3.99 0.86
C ASN A 177 -14.16 4.18 1.40
N GLU A 178 -13.18 4.43 0.52
CA GLU A 178 -11.79 4.69 0.96
C GLU A 178 -11.67 6.07 1.63
N ALA A 179 -12.40 7.09 1.18
CA ALA A 179 -12.47 8.38 1.85
C ALA A 179 -13.07 8.26 3.27
N LYS A 180 -14.14 7.47 3.43
CA LYS A 180 -14.71 7.15 4.74
C LYS A 180 -13.72 6.39 5.64
N ARG A 181 -12.95 5.47 5.06
CA ARG A 181 -11.87 4.76 5.76
C ARG A 181 -10.79 5.75 6.23
N LEU A 182 -10.31 6.61 5.33
CA LEU A 182 -9.33 7.65 5.64
C LEU A 182 -9.81 8.57 6.76
N LYS A 183 -11.05 9.04 6.69
CA LYS A 183 -11.67 9.88 7.72
C LYS A 183 -11.76 9.19 9.09
N SER A 184 -11.82 7.86 9.13
CA SER A 184 -11.85 7.09 10.39
C SER A 184 -10.48 6.89 11.03
N MET A 185 -9.40 7.25 10.35
CA MET A 185 -8.04 7.18 10.84
C MET A 185 -7.74 8.32 11.79
N ASP A 186 -6.77 8.10 12.68
CA ASP A 186 -6.33 9.11 13.63
C ASP A 186 -5.26 10.03 13.00
N LEU A 187 -5.67 10.75 11.95
CA LEU A 187 -4.87 11.67 11.14
C LEU A 187 -5.50 13.06 11.16
N ALA A 188 -4.66 14.09 11.21
CA ALA A 188 -5.11 15.47 11.05
C ALA A 188 -4.96 15.90 9.57
N PHE A 189 -5.99 16.48 8.99
CA PHE A 189 -5.98 17.03 7.64
C PHE A 189 -6.21 18.54 7.66
N GLU A 190 -5.37 19.26 6.93
CA GLU A 190 -5.51 20.66 6.60
C GLU A 190 -5.70 20.76 5.08
N PHE A 191 -6.94 20.94 4.68
CA PHE A 191 -7.37 21.01 3.28
C PHE A 191 -7.22 22.42 2.71
N GLY A 192 -7.23 22.55 1.39
CA GLY A 192 -7.20 23.84 0.68
C GLY A 192 -5.91 24.65 0.91
N CYS A 193 -4.81 23.99 1.29
CA CYS A 193 -3.56 24.69 1.60
C CYS A 193 -2.83 25.12 0.33
N SER A 194 -2.34 26.36 0.30
CA SER A 194 -1.34 26.77 -0.68
C SER A 194 0.01 26.17 -0.28
N LEU A 195 0.48 25.16 -1.01
CA LEU A 195 1.75 24.50 -0.75
C LEU A 195 2.92 25.27 -1.38
N ASP A 196 3.01 26.56 -1.10
CA ASP A 196 4.14 27.38 -1.50
C ASP A 196 5.35 27.17 -0.56
N PRO A 197 6.56 27.51 -1.00
CA PRO A 197 7.76 27.28 -0.22
C PRO A 197 7.80 27.99 1.14
N ALA A 198 7.11 29.12 1.30
CA ALA A 198 7.08 29.87 2.56
C ALA A 198 6.19 29.14 3.57
N PHE A 199 4.99 28.75 3.16
CA PHE A 199 4.08 27.95 3.98
C PHE A 199 4.72 26.63 4.41
N ILE A 200 5.34 25.91 3.47
CA ILE A 200 5.96 24.63 3.78
C ILE A 200 7.08 24.81 4.82
N ARG A 201 7.95 25.80 4.66
CA ARG A 201 9.05 26.07 5.64
C ARG A 201 8.49 26.37 7.03
N GLU A 202 7.45 27.18 7.13
CA GLU A 202 6.77 27.46 8.41
C GLU A 202 6.29 26.18 9.10
N LYS A 203 5.61 25.31 8.36
CA LYS A 203 5.05 24.08 8.93
C LYS A 203 6.10 23.00 9.22
N MET A 204 7.22 23.02 8.49
CA MET A 204 8.36 22.12 8.78
C MET A 204 8.96 22.35 10.16
N GLU A 205 9.00 23.58 10.64
CA GLU A 205 9.53 23.93 11.96
C GLU A 205 8.72 23.30 13.11
N LEU A 206 7.46 22.96 12.86
CA LEU A 206 6.56 22.38 13.85
C LEU A 206 6.63 20.84 13.93
N ALA A 207 7.43 20.22 13.10
CA ALA A 207 7.50 18.78 12.93
C ALA A 207 8.89 18.21 13.26
N ASP A 208 8.90 16.99 13.78
CA ASP A 208 10.15 16.23 13.98
C ASP A 208 10.61 15.52 12.71
N VAL A 209 9.66 15.18 11.83
CA VAL A 209 9.92 14.57 10.52
C VAL A 209 8.99 15.14 9.48
N VAL A 210 9.55 15.44 8.32
CA VAL A 210 8.86 15.99 7.16
C VAL A 210 8.80 14.92 6.07
N CYS A 211 7.60 14.73 5.52
CA CYS A 211 7.36 13.88 4.38
C CYS A 211 6.66 14.70 3.28
N ALA A 212 6.88 14.36 2.03
CA ALA A 212 6.28 15.10 0.92
C ALA A 212 6.03 14.20 -0.29
N SER A 213 5.11 14.61 -1.15
CA SER A 213 5.01 14.07 -2.50
C SER A 213 6.32 14.32 -3.25
N GLU A 214 6.60 13.48 -4.25
CA GLU A 214 7.82 13.59 -5.04
C GLU A 214 7.97 14.99 -5.68
N GLU A 215 6.86 15.52 -6.21
CA GLU A 215 6.80 16.83 -6.84
C GLU A 215 7.20 17.96 -5.88
N ILE A 216 6.68 17.92 -4.65
CA ILE A 216 6.99 18.93 -3.63
C ILE A 216 8.43 18.77 -3.15
N ALA A 217 8.89 17.54 -2.95
CA ALA A 217 10.24 17.28 -2.55
C ALA A 217 11.27 17.80 -3.58
N GLN A 218 11.00 17.63 -4.87
CA GLN A 218 11.82 18.16 -5.96
C GLN A 218 11.86 19.69 -5.99
N LYS A 219 10.71 20.37 -5.74
CA LYS A 219 10.64 21.83 -5.65
C LYS A 219 11.42 22.39 -4.47
N LEU A 220 11.41 21.70 -3.34
CA LEU A 220 12.11 22.14 -2.12
C LEU A 220 13.62 21.99 -2.25
N ALA A 221 14.07 21.08 -3.09
CA ALA A 221 15.49 20.80 -3.18
C ALA A 221 15.88 20.13 -4.49
N PRO A 222 16.03 20.90 -5.53
CA PRO A 222 16.28 20.44 -6.89
C PRO A 222 17.66 19.83 -7.15
N GLN A 223 18.62 19.92 -6.25
CA GLN A 223 20.03 19.63 -6.55
C GLN A 223 20.58 18.30 -6.02
N GLU A 224 19.80 17.51 -5.29
CA GLU A 224 20.30 16.25 -4.75
C GLU A 224 19.68 15.07 -5.49
N ALA A 225 20.55 14.32 -6.20
CA ALA A 225 20.19 13.08 -6.86
C ALA A 225 19.60 12.10 -5.84
N ALA A 226 18.39 11.67 -6.11
CA ALA A 226 17.64 10.76 -5.28
C ALA A 226 18.26 9.36 -5.33
N ASP A 227 18.67 8.86 -4.20
CA ASP A 227 18.45 7.45 -3.91
C ASP A 227 16.95 7.31 -3.69
N ILE A 228 16.29 6.48 -4.48
CA ILE A 228 14.83 6.45 -4.75
C ILE A 228 13.91 6.38 -3.50
N GLU A 229 14.46 6.27 -2.32
CA GLU A 229 13.69 6.01 -1.10
C GLU A 229 13.80 7.09 -0.03
N ILE A 230 14.81 7.91 -0.06
CA ILE A 230 15.05 8.87 1.02
C ILE A 230 15.80 10.07 0.47
N MET A 231 15.10 11.15 0.22
CA MET A 231 15.76 12.46 0.09
C MET A 231 16.11 12.95 1.49
N LEU A 232 17.24 12.48 2.00
CA LEU A 232 17.83 13.01 3.22
C LEU A 232 18.64 14.24 2.85
N ARG A 233 18.18 15.39 3.29
CA ARG A 233 18.92 16.64 3.13
C ARG A 233 19.48 17.07 4.45
N GLU A 234 20.70 17.58 4.42
CA GLU A 234 21.47 17.92 5.62
C GLU A 234 20.78 18.94 6.54
N GLN A 235 19.77 19.66 6.06
CA GLN A 235 19.04 20.66 6.87
C GLN A 235 17.54 20.41 7.03
N ALA A 236 16.92 19.59 6.18
CA ALA A 236 15.52 19.19 6.33
C ALA A 236 15.39 17.71 5.98
N ARG A 237 15.06 16.89 6.96
CA ARG A 237 14.87 15.44 6.79
C ARG A 237 13.54 15.18 6.07
N ILE A 238 13.52 15.37 4.74
CA ILE A 238 12.35 15.15 3.91
C ILE A 238 12.38 13.72 3.40
N VAL A 239 11.29 13.00 3.65
CA VAL A 239 11.07 11.64 3.17
C VAL A 239 10.06 11.69 2.03
N SER A 240 10.44 11.21 0.86
CA SER A 240 9.56 11.11 -0.30
C SER A 240 9.71 9.75 -0.99
N GLY A 241 8.82 9.43 -1.91
CA GLY A 241 8.86 8.18 -2.65
C GLY A 241 8.11 8.24 -3.97
N PRO A 242 8.31 7.24 -4.84
CA PRO A 242 7.75 7.21 -6.19
C PRO A 242 6.23 7.09 -6.17
N THR A 243 5.61 7.66 -7.19
CA THR A 243 4.16 7.67 -7.42
C THR A 243 3.74 6.93 -8.68
N GLN A 244 4.67 6.27 -9.37
CA GLN A 244 4.45 5.72 -10.71
C GLN A 244 3.47 4.55 -10.75
N SER A 245 3.44 3.71 -9.72
CA SER A 245 2.44 2.64 -9.59
C SER A 245 1.93 2.52 -8.16
N VAL A 246 0.72 1.96 -8.01
CA VAL A 246 0.13 1.70 -6.69
C VAL A 246 1.03 0.78 -5.86
N MET A 247 1.60 -0.25 -6.50
CA MET A 247 2.47 -1.22 -5.85
C MET A 247 3.76 -0.58 -5.33
N ASP A 248 4.42 0.24 -6.17
CA ASP A 248 5.66 0.91 -5.79
C ASP A 248 5.41 1.96 -4.71
N ALA A 249 4.33 2.75 -4.83
CA ALA A 249 3.96 3.74 -3.85
C ALA A 249 3.65 3.11 -2.47
N ALA A 250 2.85 2.05 -2.45
CA ALA A 250 2.51 1.35 -1.20
C ALA A 250 3.73 0.70 -0.56
N PHE A 251 4.62 0.13 -1.36
CA PHE A 251 5.84 -0.49 -0.89
C PHE A 251 6.83 0.55 -0.35
N SER A 252 7.05 1.63 -1.10
CA SER A 252 7.92 2.73 -0.70
C SER A 252 7.41 3.43 0.55
N ALA A 253 6.09 3.59 0.70
CA ALA A 253 5.49 4.15 1.90
C ALA A 253 5.76 3.29 3.16
N LYS A 254 5.70 1.95 3.05
CA LYS A 254 6.10 1.07 4.15
C LYS A 254 7.56 1.26 4.57
N ARG A 255 8.44 1.34 3.58
CA ARG A 255 9.88 1.58 3.82
C ARG A 255 10.12 2.97 4.40
N ALA A 256 9.44 3.99 3.87
CA ALA A 256 9.50 5.35 4.37
C ALA A 256 9.04 5.45 5.83
N ALA A 257 7.99 4.73 6.21
CA ALA A 257 7.54 4.69 7.61
C ALA A 257 8.59 4.06 8.56
N LEU A 258 9.39 3.11 8.09
CA LEU A 258 10.55 2.61 8.84
C LEU A 258 11.68 3.65 8.90
N THR A 259 11.91 4.37 7.81
CA THR A 259 12.88 5.48 7.79
C THR A 259 12.49 6.55 8.79
N VAL A 260 11.22 6.92 8.88
CA VAL A 260 10.73 7.86 9.89
C VAL A 260 11.04 7.35 11.30
N ASP A 261 10.82 6.06 11.59
CA ASP A 261 11.16 5.46 12.89
C ASP A 261 12.66 5.61 13.22
N LEU A 262 13.54 5.39 12.25
CA LEU A 262 14.98 5.51 12.43
C LEU A 262 15.42 6.96 12.64
N LEU A 263 14.91 7.88 11.81
CA LEU A 263 15.22 9.31 11.90
C LEU A 263 14.79 9.91 13.24
N VAL A 264 13.62 9.55 13.72
CA VAL A 264 13.08 10.02 15.01
C VAL A 264 13.95 9.55 16.19
N GLN A 265 14.57 8.39 16.06
CA GLN A 265 15.50 7.83 17.05
C GLN A 265 16.94 8.33 16.86
N ASN A 266 17.19 9.24 15.92
CA ASN A 266 18.52 9.68 15.52
C ASN A 266 19.47 8.55 15.07
N LEU A 267 18.87 7.48 14.51
CA LEU A 267 19.60 6.37 13.90
C LEU A 267 19.84 6.63 12.42
N SER A 268 20.82 5.95 11.85
CA SER A 268 21.04 5.99 10.41
C SER A 268 19.83 5.40 9.70
N PRO A 269 19.28 6.07 8.65
CA PRO A 269 18.15 5.56 7.88
C PRO A 269 18.47 4.27 7.13
N TYR A 270 19.73 3.88 7.06
CA TYR A 270 20.19 2.64 6.44
C TYR A 270 20.39 1.49 7.44
N SER A 271 20.19 1.74 8.74
CA SER A 271 20.35 0.73 9.79
C SER A 271 19.23 -0.30 9.74
N ASN A 272 19.58 -1.57 10.01
CA ASN A 272 18.63 -2.66 10.24
C ASN A 272 17.55 -2.91 9.15
N ARG A 273 17.88 -2.61 7.91
CA ARG A 273 16.92 -2.82 6.81
C ARG A 273 16.71 -4.28 6.41
N GLY A 274 17.40 -5.22 7.03
CA GLY A 274 17.23 -6.66 6.81
C GLY A 274 15.86 -7.20 7.24
N SER A 275 15.12 -6.49 8.09
CA SER A 275 13.80 -6.86 8.61
C SER A 275 12.63 -6.08 7.99
N GLU A 276 12.81 -5.49 6.81
CA GLU A 276 11.78 -4.72 6.12
C GLU A 276 10.66 -5.60 5.54
N GLY A 277 10.03 -6.42 6.35
CA GLY A 277 8.77 -7.12 6.06
C GLY A 277 8.75 -7.85 4.70
N SER A 278 7.89 -7.39 3.81
CA SER A 278 7.68 -7.95 2.46
C SER A 278 8.89 -7.87 1.53
N VAL A 279 9.90 -7.09 1.86
CA VAL A 279 11.22 -7.16 1.18
C VAL A 279 11.85 -8.54 1.31
N THR A 280 11.33 -9.38 2.15
CA THR A 280 11.60 -10.82 2.15
C THR A 280 11.26 -11.53 0.85
N THR A 281 10.75 -10.85 -0.17
CA THR A 281 10.86 -11.35 -1.54
C THR A 281 12.31 -11.71 -1.89
N ARG A 282 13.27 -11.09 -1.27
CA ARG A 282 14.66 -11.52 -1.36
C ARG A 282 14.90 -12.97 -0.93
N LEU A 283 14.10 -13.52 -0.02
CA LEU A 283 14.21 -14.90 0.38
C LEU A 283 13.67 -15.89 -0.66
N TYR A 284 12.73 -15.44 -1.52
CA TYR A 284 12.06 -16.34 -2.47
C TYR A 284 12.40 -16.05 -3.92
N THR A 285 12.75 -14.81 -4.29
CA THR A 285 12.85 -14.40 -5.69
C THR A 285 14.25 -14.05 -6.15
N ASN A 286 15.19 -13.71 -5.28
CA ASN A 286 16.53 -13.28 -5.67
C ASN A 286 17.62 -14.36 -5.46
N MET A 287 17.27 -15.60 -5.73
CA MET A 287 18.26 -16.67 -5.93
C MET A 287 18.80 -16.67 -7.36
N GLU A 288 18.12 -16.02 -8.30
CA GLU A 288 18.64 -15.78 -9.66
C GLU A 288 19.85 -14.83 -9.57
N GLY A 289 20.96 -15.26 -10.13
CA GLY A 289 22.22 -14.50 -10.12
C GLY A 289 23.15 -14.73 -8.94
N ILE A 290 22.74 -15.40 -7.89
CA ILE A 290 23.66 -15.80 -6.82
C ILE A 290 24.50 -16.99 -7.28
N LYS A 291 25.81 -16.79 -7.39
CA LYS A 291 26.74 -17.87 -7.75
C LYS A 291 26.70 -18.99 -6.69
N GLY A 292 26.79 -20.25 -7.13
CA GLY A 292 26.66 -21.41 -6.25
C GLY A 292 27.57 -21.41 -5.02
N SER A 293 28.76 -20.78 -5.12
CA SER A 293 29.70 -20.59 -4.01
C SER A 293 29.17 -19.64 -2.90
N GLU A 294 28.33 -18.66 -3.27
CA GLU A 294 27.73 -17.72 -2.32
C GLU A 294 26.50 -18.32 -1.64
N ARG A 295 25.78 -19.22 -2.31
CA ARG A 295 24.66 -19.98 -1.72
C ARG A 295 25.11 -20.87 -0.58
N LYS A 296 26.27 -21.51 -0.69
CA LYS A 296 26.85 -22.37 0.35
C LYS A 296 27.33 -21.62 1.59
N LYS A 297 27.59 -20.31 1.48
CA LYS A 297 28.03 -19.47 2.61
C LYS A 297 26.88 -18.89 3.44
N ARG A 298 25.62 -19.01 2.96
CA ARG A 298 24.44 -18.45 3.62
C ARG A 298 23.48 -19.50 4.20
N LEU A 299 23.77 -20.78 4.01
CA LEU A 299 23.16 -21.92 4.66
C LEU A 299 24.06 -22.40 5.81
#